data_50df04daaa4e176225884b65766cd554
#
_entry.id   50df04daaa4e176225884b65766cd554
#
_cell.length_a   1.000
_cell.length_b   1.000
_cell.length_c   1.000
_cell.angle_alpha   90.00
_cell.angle_beta   90.00
_cell.angle_gamma   90.00
#
_symmetry.space_group_name_H-M   'P 1'
#
loop_
_entity.id
_entity.type
_entity.pdbx_description
1 polymer ?
#
loop_
_entity_poly.entity_id
_entity_poly.type
_entity_poly.pdbx_seq_one_letter_code
_entity_poly.pdbx_strand_id
1 'polypeptide(L)'
;MVLTRVLCGGEKVFLFPLTRRLDYRLPKGREQVAGKLDRGSVLDMVVDIFGTDKKYSVIYADPPWTFKTYSAKGKEKKSAEAHYRCMRKEDIQALPVQGIAAEDCVLFLWATMPCLEEGLELIRKWGFTYKTCAFTWVKQNRKSDGLFWGLVFWTRANAELCLLATRGKPKRVSKGVHSVVLSHVREHSRKPDEVRDRIVELMGDIPRIELFARQQVDGWDCWGDEV
;
A
#
# COMPACT_ATOMS: atom_id res chain seq x y z
N MET A 1 30.38 -3.35 -24.19
CA MET A 1 29.33 -2.91 -25.15
C MET A 1 29.17 -4.03 -26.19
N VAL A 2 28.22 -4.94 -25.96
CA VAL A 2 27.92 -6.01 -26.91
C VAL A 2 26.42 -5.94 -27.20
N LEU A 3 26.11 -5.59 -28.45
CA LEU A 3 24.76 -5.56 -28.99
C LEU A 3 24.48 -6.95 -29.60
N THR A 4 23.51 -7.68 -29.07
CA THR A 4 22.98 -8.86 -29.73
C THR A 4 21.66 -8.51 -30.41
N ARG A 5 21.68 -8.51 -31.75
CA ARG A 5 20.49 -8.41 -32.59
C ARG A 5 19.83 -9.78 -32.70
N VAL A 6 18.56 -9.86 -32.37
CA VAL A 6 17.70 -10.98 -32.82
C VAL A 6 16.60 -10.38 -33.69
N LEU A 7 16.59 -10.78 -34.97
CA LEU A 7 15.55 -10.44 -35.93
C LEU A 7 14.47 -11.52 -35.91
N CYS A 8 13.23 -11.16 -35.62
CA CYS A 8 12.08 -11.94 -36.01
C CYS A 8 10.90 -10.99 -36.30
N GLY A 9 10.44 -11.01 -37.57
CA GLY A 9 9.11 -10.49 -37.98
C GLY A 9 8.87 -9.00 -37.89
N GLY A 10 9.51 -8.17 -38.71
CA GLY A 10 8.90 -6.98 -39.34
C GLY A 10 8.48 -5.79 -38.49
N GLU A 11 8.54 -5.80 -37.18
CA GLU A 11 8.20 -4.64 -36.33
C GLU A 11 9.43 -4.15 -35.53
N LYS A 12 9.65 -2.82 -35.55
CA LYS A 12 10.73 -2.20 -34.79
C LYS A 12 10.39 -2.20 -33.31
N VAL A 13 10.89 -3.21 -32.58
CA VAL A 13 10.84 -3.20 -31.11
C VAL A 13 11.96 -2.31 -30.59
N PHE A 14 11.62 -1.17 -30.05
CA PHE A 14 12.55 -0.35 -29.28
C PHE A 14 12.79 -1.02 -27.93
N LEU A 15 13.95 -1.68 -27.78
CA LEU A 15 14.47 -2.11 -26.50
C LEU A 15 14.97 -0.90 -25.73
N PHE A 16 14.22 -0.46 -24.74
CA PHE A 16 14.73 0.45 -23.72
C PHE A 16 15.74 -0.29 -22.84
N PRO A 17 16.88 0.33 -22.50
CA PRO A 17 17.84 -0.30 -21.60
C PRO A 17 17.24 -0.43 -20.20
N LEU A 18 17.23 -1.65 -19.69
CA LEU A 18 16.82 -2.06 -18.34
C LEU A 18 17.83 -1.61 -17.25
N THR A 19 18.27 -0.35 -17.30
CA THR A 19 19.17 0.21 -16.27
C THR A 19 18.73 1.62 -15.88
N ARG A 20 17.52 1.76 -15.37
CA ARG A 20 17.23 2.74 -14.33
C ARG A 20 16.92 1.95 -13.07
N ARG A 21 17.96 1.65 -12.29
CA ARG A 21 17.78 1.56 -10.83
C ARG A 21 17.04 2.83 -10.47
N LEU A 22 15.79 2.70 -10.05
CA LEU A 22 15.15 3.76 -9.29
C LEU A 22 16.11 3.99 -8.12
N ASP A 23 16.80 5.15 -8.12
CA ASP A 23 17.63 5.57 -6.98
C ASP A 23 16.70 5.87 -5.81
N TYR A 24 16.17 4.82 -5.22
CA TYR A 24 15.55 4.82 -3.92
C TYR A 24 16.69 4.81 -2.90
N ARG A 25 17.33 5.98 -2.73
CA ARG A 25 18.30 6.16 -1.65
C ARG A 25 17.53 6.24 -0.35
N LEU A 26 17.69 5.20 0.46
CA LEU A 26 17.39 5.29 1.90
C LEU A 26 18.08 6.55 2.47
N PRO A 27 17.41 7.33 3.32
CA PRO A 27 17.99 8.52 3.91
C PRO A 27 19.23 8.12 4.72
N LYS A 28 20.42 8.65 4.32
CA LYS A 28 21.63 8.56 5.10
C LYS A 28 21.48 9.43 6.36
N GLY A 29 21.61 8.81 7.51
CA GLY A 29 21.95 9.52 8.75
C GLY A 29 20.92 9.42 9.86
N ARG A 30 21.05 8.41 10.68
CA ARG A 30 20.89 8.49 12.14
C ARG A 30 21.81 7.46 12.77
N GLU A 31 23.06 7.86 13.02
CA GLU A 31 23.86 7.24 14.06
C GLU A 31 23.54 7.90 15.41
N GLN A 32 23.49 7.03 16.42
CA GLN A 32 23.57 7.28 17.85
C GLN A 32 22.33 7.79 18.59
N VAL A 33 21.57 6.84 19.16
CA VAL A 33 21.34 6.81 20.61
C VAL A 33 21.43 5.35 21.09
N ALA A 34 22.45 5.04 21.85
CA ALA A 34 22.69 3.71 22.39
C ALA A 34 21.87 3.49 23.67
N GLY A 35 20.81 2.71 23.57
CA GLY A 35 20.16 2.02 24.68
C GLY A 35 20.15 0.54 24.33
N LYS A 36 20.66 -0.33 25.22
CA LYS A 36 20.66 -1.79 25.06
C LYS A 36 19.21 -2.29 24.99
N LEU A 37 18.67 -2.41 23.79
CA LEU A 37 17.53 -3.22 23.44
C LEU A 37 18.04 -4.25 22.43
N ASP A 38 17.54 -5.46 22.54
CA ASP A 38 17.90 -6.58 21.67
C ASP A 38 17.78 -6.17 20.20
N ARG A 39 18.91 -5.92 19.54
CA ARG A 39 19.00 -5.30 18.20
C ARG A 39 18.65 -6.28 17.07
N GLY A 40 18.34 -7.54 17.39
CA GLY A 40 18.02 -8.57 16.40
C GLY A 40 16.58 -8.48 15.84
N SER A 41 15.59 -7.99 16.60
CA SER A 41 14.18 -8.14 16.22
C SER A 41 13.59 -6.99 15.40
N VAL A 42 14.14 -5.77 15.51
CA VAL A 42 13.55 -4.57 14.88
C VAL A 42 14.07 -4.32 13.47
N LEU A 43 15.33 -4.66 13.20
CA LEU A 43 15.94 -4.49 11.86
C LEU A 43 15.47 -5.54 10.86
N ASP A 44 14.94 -6.68 11.33
CA ASP A 44 14.47 -7.77 10.47
C ASP A 44 13.05 -7.54 9.87
N MET A 45 12.32 -6.53 10.35
CA MET A 45 10.95 -6.24 9.88
C MET A 45 10.93 -5.36 8.63
N VAL A 46 11.96 -4.55 8.38
CA VAL A 46 12.05 -3.72 7.16
C VAL A 46 12.64 -4.57 6.04
N VAL A 47 11.85 -4.78 4.98
CA VAL A 47 12.19 -5.69 3.90
C VAL A 47 12.43 -4.94 2.60
N ASP A 48 13.53 -5.22 1.91
CA ASP A 48 13.71 -4.81 0.52
C ASP A 48 12.91 -5.72 -0.41
N ILE A 49 11.75 -5.26 -0.87
CA ILE A 49 10.86 -6.04 -1.75
C ILE A 49 11.45 -6.33 -3.13
N PHE A 50 12.54 -5.67 -3.52
CA PHE A 50 13.21 -5.90 -4.81
C PHE A 50 14.26 -7.01 -4.74
N GLY A 51 14.75 -7.34 -3.53
CA GLY A 51 15.82 -8.31 -3.31
C GLY A 51 15.48 -9.49 -2.41
N THR A 52 14.26 -9.56 -1.86
CA THR A 52 13.87 -10.61 -0.92
C THR A 52 13.32 -11.87 -1.61
N ASP A 53 13.65 -13.04 -1.04
CA ASP A 53 13.01 -14.32 -1.37
C ASP A 53 11.79 -14.63 -0.48
N LYS A 54 11.50 -13.80 0.54
CA LYS A 54 10.34 -13.98 1.43
C LYS A 54 9.04 -13.96 0.63
N LYS A 55 8.09 -14.81 1.02
CA LYS A 55 6.75 -14.88 0.43
C LYS A 55 5.69 -14.64 1.50
N TYR A 56 4.70 -13.83 1.15
CA TYR A 56 3.65 -13.40 2.07
C TYR A 56 2.29 -13.92 1.64
N SER A 57 1.55 -14.47 2.59
CA SER A 57 0.15 -14.89 2.41
C SER A 57 -0.83 -13.74 2.61
N VAL A 58 -0.38 -12.63 3.23
CA VAL A 58 -1.14 -11.39 3.34
C VAL A 58 -0.27 -10.21 2.91
N ILE A 59 -0.80 -9.40 2.01
CA ILE A 59 -0.22 -8.11 1.62
C ILE A 59 -1.24 -7.03 1.95
N TYR A 60 -0.84 -6.05 2.76
CA TYR A 60 -1.63 -4.88 3.11
C TYR A 60 -0.96 -3.64 2.54
N ALA A 61 -1.68 -2.82 1.78
CA ALA A 61 -1.08 -1.72 1.03
C ALA A 61 -1.94 -0.45 1.06
N ASP A 62 -1.29 0.68 1.30
CA ASP A 62 -1.88 2.03 1.23
C ASP A 62 -1.07 2.91 0.26
N PRO A 63 -1.21 2.72 -1.07
CA PRO A 63 -0.40 3.46 -2.03
C PRO A 63 -0.60 4.97 -1.91
N PRO A 64 0.46 5.77 -2.09
CA PRO A 64 0.41 7.22 -2.06
C PRO A 64 -0.20 7.76 -3.37
N TRP A 65 -1.53 7.59 -3.52
CA TRP A 65 -2.28 7.96 -4.69
C TRP A 65 -2.13 9.43 -5.06
N THR A 66 -1.86 9.71 -6.33
CA THR A 66 -1.94 11.05 -6.90
C THR A 66 -3.31 11.22 -7.54
N PHE A 67 -4.09 12.20 -7.10
CA PHE A 67 -5.36 12.54 -7.74
C PHE A 67 -5.48 14.04 -8.03
N LYS A 68 -6.13 14.36 -9.14
CA LYS A 68 -6.36 15.75 -9.55
C LYS A 68 -7.43 16.38 -8.66
N THR A 69 -7.10 17.48 -7.98
CA THR A 69 -8.08 18.29 -7.27
C THR A 69 -8.71 19.32 -8.21
N TYR A 70 -9.99 19.66 -7.99
CA TYR A 70 -10.78 20.55 -8.86
C TYR A 70 -10.26 22.01 -8.92
N SER A 71 -9.50 22.46 -7.93
CA SER A 71 -9.07 23.85 -7.80
C SER A 71 -7.57 23.99 -7.80
N ALA A 72 -7.03 24.78 -8.74
CA ALA A 72 -5.63 25.19 -8.75
C ALA A 72 -5.21 25.97 -7.50
N LYS A 73 -6.12 26.72 -6.87
CA LYS A 73 -5.89 27.47 -5.61
C LYS A 73 -5.82 26.58 -4.36
N GLY A 74 -6.28 25.31 -4.44
CA GLY A 74 -6.21 24.34 -3.33
C GLY A 74 -4.94 23.49 -3.32
N LYS A 75 -4.12 23.54 -4.38
CA LYS A 75 -2.94 22.69 -4.54
C LYS A 75 -1.84 22.97 -3.51
N GLU A 76 -1.65 24.22 -3.09
CA GLU A 76 -0.50 24.61 -2.25
C GLU A 76 -0.60 24.19 -0.78
N LYS A 77 -1.80 23.92 -0.25
CA LYS A 77 -1.99 23.61 1.20
C LYS A 77 -2.83 22.38 1.52
N LYS A 78 -3.55 21.79 0.55
CA LYS A 78 -4.55 20.73 0.82
C LYS A 78 -4.42 19.50 -0.10
N SER A 79 -3.44 19.46 -1.01
CA SER A 79 -3.20 18.29 -1.86
C SER A 79 -2.38 17.24 -1.11
N ALA A 80 -2.54 15.98 -1.48
CA ALA A 80 -1.71 14.87 -0.97
C ALA A 80 -0.22 15.15 -1.18
N GLU A 81 0.14 15.78 -2.32
CA GLU A 81 1.50 16.18 -2.71
C GLU A 81 2.14 17.20 -1.73
N ALA A 82 1.35 17.96 -0.98
CA ALA A 82 1.85 18.91 0.02
C ALA A 82 2.24 18.21 1.36
N HIS A 83 1.84 16.96 1.55
CA HIS A 83 1.98 16.26 2.83
C HIS A 83 2.86 15.01 2.77
N TYR A 84 3.00 14.38 1.59
CA TYR A 84 3.89 13.24 1.37
C TYR A 84 4.25 13.12 -0.11
N ARG A 85 5.34 12.43 -0.39
CA ARG A 85 5.80 12.19 -1.76
C ARG A 85 4.86 11.22 -2.46
N CYS A 86 3.96 11.74 -3.31
CA CYS A 86 3.12 10.89 -4.15
C CYS A 86 3.98 10.13 -5.17
N MET A 87 3.59 8.90 -5.44
CA MET A 87 4.16 8.10 -6.53
C MET A 87 3.28 8.20 -7.77
N ARG A 88 3.90 8.13 -8.95
CA ARG A 88 3.14 8.01 -10.20
C ARG A 88 2.49 6.64 -10.25
N LYS A 89 1.35 6.55 -10.90
CA LYS A 89 0.59 5.29 -11.09
C LYS A 89 1.46 4.18 -11.67
N GLU A 90 2.26 4.51 -12.68
CA GLU A 90 3.14 3.58 -13.37
C GLU A 90 4.21 3.01 -12.44
N ASP A 91 4.77 3.85 -11.54
CA ASP A 91 5.79 3.43 -10.57
C ASP A 91 5.19 2.48 -9.53
N ILE A 92 3.96 2.76 -9.05
CA ILE A 92 3.23 1.86 -8.14
C ILE A 92 2.93 0.52 -8.82
N GLN A 93 2.49 0.55 -10.08
CA GLN A 93 2.18 -0.65 -10.85
C GLN A 93 3.41 -1.52 -11.13
N ALA A 94 4.60 -0.89 -11.23
CA ALA A 94 5.87 -1.57 -11.51
C ALA A 94 6.50 -2.24 -10.28
N LEU A 95 5.96 -2.05 -9.07
CA LEU A 95 6.48 -2.70 -7.87
C LEU A 95 6.39 -4.22 -8.00
N PRO A 96 7.42 -4.98 -7.52
CA PRO A 96 7.53 -6.42 -7.70
C PRO A 96 6.62 -7.22 -6.76
N VAL A 97 5.37 -6.77 -6.56
CA VAL A 97 4.43 -7.36 -5.60
C VAL A 97 4.12 -8.83 -5.94
N GLN A 98 4.09 -9.17 -7.24
CA GLN A 98 3.93 -10.58 -7.64
C GLN A 98 5.07 -11.47 -7.16
N GLY A 99 6.29 -10.90 -7.05
CA GLY A 99 7.49 -11.61 -6.63
C GLY A 99 7.47 -11.98 -5.14
N ILE A 100 6.84 -11.16 -4.30
CA ILE A 100 6.75 -11.39 -2.84
C ILE A 100 5.43 -12.06 -2.42
N ALA A 101 4.44 -12.17 -3.32
CA ALA A 101 3.18 -12.85 -3.03
C ALA A 101 3.37 -14.38 -3.01
N ALA A 102 2.85 -15.04 -1.97
CA ALA A 102 2.73 -16.50 -1.93
C ALA A 102 1.78 -17.00 -3.03
N GLU A 103 1.77 -18.32 -3.29
CA GLU A 103 0.84 -18.94 -4.22
C GLU A 103 -0.61 -18.66 -3.81
N ASP A 104 -0.92 -18.87 -2.53
CA ASP A 104 -2.19 -18.48 -1.91
C ASP A 104 -2.00 -17.20 -1.10
N CYS A 105 -2.48 -16.07 -1.63
CA CYS A 105 -2.25 -14.75 -1.05
C CYS A 105 -3.51 -13.88 -1.09
N VAL A 106 -3.71 -13.09 -0.03
CA VAL A 106 -4.76 -12.05 0.04
C VAL A 106 -4.12 -10.67 0.02
N LEU A 107 -4.61 -9.82 -0.84
CA LEU A 107 -4.26 -8.40 -0.91
C LEU A 107 -5.39 -7.58 -0.29
N PHE A 108 -5.03 -6.72 0.67
CA PHE A 108 -5.87 -5.65 1.22
C PHE A 108 -5.31 -4.31 0.72
N LEU A 109 -6.06 -3.63 -0.13
CA LEU A 109 -5.62 -2.42 -0.83
C LEU A 109 -6.52 -1.23 -0.49
N TRP A 110 -5.95 -0.19 0.13
CA TRP A 110 -6.66 1.06 0.33
C TRP A 110 -6.81 1.84 -0.97
N ALA A 111 -8.03 2.29 -1.21
CA ALA A 111 -8.36 3.17 -2.32
C ALA A 111 -9.29 4.29 -1.86
N THR A 112 -8.95 5.53 -2.20
CA THR A 112 -9.89 6.64 -2.09
C THR A 112 -10.94 6.54 -3.19
N MET A 113 -12.14 7.08 -2.97
CA MET A 113 -13.21 7.01 -3.97
C MET A 113 -12.80 7.55 -5.35
N PRO A 114 -12.07 8.68 -5.46
CA PRO A 114 -11.58 9.18 -6.75
C PRO A 114 -10.59 8.25 -7.45
N CYS A 115 -9.87 7.38 -6.71
CA CYS A 115 -8.86 6.45 -7.25
C CYS A 115 -9.35 5.00 -7.25
N LEU A 116 -10.66 4.76 -7.17
CA LEU A 116 -11.21 3.40 -7.12
C LEU A 116 -10.91 2.60 -8.39
N GLU A 117 -11.02 3.23 -9.55
CA GLU A 117 -10.74 2.60 -10.84
C GLU A 117 -9.26 2.21 -10.94
N GLU A 118 -8.37 3.13 -10.56
CA GLU A 118 -6.92 2.88 -10.50
C GLU A 118 -6.58 1.77 -9.51
N GLY A 119 -7.26 1.72 -8.37
CA GLY A 119 -7.11 0.64 -7.39
C GLY A 119 -7.50 -0.74 -7.96
N LEU A 120 -8.61 -0.81 -8.68
CA LEU A 120 -9.05 -2.05 -9.35
C LEU A 120 -8.10 -2.45 -10.49
N GLU A 121 -7.54 -1.48 -11.21
CA GLU A 121 -6.50 -1.75 -12.22
C GLU A 121 -5.22 -2.27 -11.57
N LEU A 122 -4.77 -1.63 -10.48
CA LEU A 122 -3.56 -2.03 -9.74
C LEU A 122 -3.66 -3.47 -9.22
N ILE A 123 -4.82 -3.87 -8.68
CA ILE A 123 -5.09 -5.25 -8.25
C ILE A 123 -4.78 -6.23 -9.39
N ARG A 124 -5.27 -5.95 -10.61
CA ARG A 124 -5.01 -6.81 -11.77
C ARG A 124 -3.54 -6.80 -12.20
N LYS A 125 -2.89 -5.63 -12.19
CA LYS A 125 -1.46 -5.48 -12.52
C LYS A 125 -0.56 -6.24 -11.56
N TRP A 126 -0.91 -6.30 -10.28
CA TRP A 126 -0.19 -7.07 -9.27
C TRP A 126 -0.53 -8.57 -9.27
N GLY A 127 -1.35 -9.04 -10.24
CA GLY A 127 -1.67 -10.46 -10.43
C GLY A 127 -2.73 -11.00 -9.47
N PHE A 128 -3.57 -10.13 -8.93
CA PHE A 128 -4.69 -10.51 -8.05
C PHE A 128 -6.03 -10.38 -8.74
N THR A 129 -7.02 -11.11 -8.21
CA THR A 129 -8.43 -11.03 -8.62
C THR A 129 -9.25 -10.35 -7.53
N TYR A 130 -9.88 -9.22 -7.82
CA TYR A 130 -10.78 -8.53 -6.90
C TYR A 130 -11.92 -9.44 -6.45
N LYS A 131 -12.27 -9.39 -5.17
CA LYS A 131 -13.37 -10.16 -4.59
C LYS A 131 -14.45 -9.28 -3.99
N THR A 132 -14.06 -8.32 -3.15
CA THR A 132 -15.01 -7.47 -2.42
C THR A 132 -14.29 -6.27 -1.81
N CYS A 133 -15.06 -5.38 -1.18
CA CYS A 133 -14.53 -4.43 -0.20
C CYS A 133 -14.42 -5.14 1.16
N ALA A 134 -13.20 -5.30 1.68
CA ALA A 134 -12.97 -5.89 3.00
C ALA A 134 -13.42 -4.96 4.11
N PHE A 135 -12.97 -3.70 4.05
CA PHE A 135 -13.27 -2.72 5.09
C PHE A 135 -13.71 -1.40 4.47
N THR A 136 -14.72 -0.80 5.10
CA THR A 136 -15.12 0.58 4.85
C THR A 136 -14.84 1.39 6.10
N TRP A 137 -13.80 2.23 6.04
CA TRP A 137 -13.52 3.16 7.13
C TRP A 137 -14.46 4.35 7.02
N VAL A 138 -15.38 4.45 7.96
CA VAL A 138 -16.26 5.62 8.14
C VAL A 138 -15.56 6.57 9.12
N LYS A 139 -15.15 7.72 8.62
CA LYS A 139 -14.33 8.70 9.34
C LYS A 139 -15.18 9.53 10.29
N GLN A 140 -14.78 9.58 11.55
CA GLN A 140 -15.30 10.52 12.54
C GLN A 140 -14.39 11.76 12.63
N ASN A 141 -14.95 12.87 13.09
CA ASN A 141 -14.17 14.08 13.37
C ASN A 141 -13.11 13.82 14.43
N ARG A 142 -11.99 14.55 14.38
CA ARG A 142 -10.85 14.35 15.29
C ARG A 142 -11.21 14.49 16.77
N LYS A 143 -12.20 15.31 17.11
CA LYS A 143 -12.57 15.68 18.50
C LYS A 143 -14.04 15.44 18.84
N SER A 144 -14.80 14.78 17.98
CA SER A 144 -16.23 14.50 18.21
C SER A 144 -16.67 13.28 17.42
N ASP A 145 -17.71 12.59 17.88
CA ASP A 145 -18.26 11.37 17.25
C ASP A 145 -19.04 11.66 15.96
N GLY A 146 -19.21 12.93 15.58
CA GLY A 146 -19.83 13.31 14.32
C GLY A 146 -18.96 12.86 13.12
N LEU A 147 -19.61 12.62 11.99
CA LEU A 147 -18.93 12.18 10.77
C LEU A 147 -18.01 13.29 10.22
N PHE A 148 -16.84 12.91 9.76
CA PHE A 148 -15.90 13.82 9.11
C PHE A 148 -16.45 14.31 7.76
N TRP A 149 -16.25 15.61 7.47
CA TRP A 149 -16.74 16.25 6.25
C TRP A 149 -15.58 16.55 5.29
N GLY A 150 -15.13 15.53 4.56
CA GLY A 150 -14.13 15.72 3.52
C GLY A 150 -14.72 16.40 2.27
N LEU A 151 -13.86 17.08 1.51
CA LEU A 151 -14.24 17.66 0.22
C LEU A 151 -13.94 16.65 -0.88
N VAL A 152 -15.00 16.21 -1.60
CA VAL A 152 -14.92 15.43 -2.84
C VAL A 152 -15.90 15.93 -3.86
N PHE A 153 -15.92 15.27 -5.02
CA PHE A 153 -16.88 15.53 -6.10
C PHE A 153 -18.30 15.12 -5.66
N TRP A 154 -19.25 16.01 -5.84
CA TRP A 154 -20.69 15.84 -5.64
C TRP A 154 -21.14 15.71 -4.18
N THR A 155 -20.52 14.85 -3.39
CA THR A 155 -20.93 14.60 -2.00
C THR A 155 -19.78 14.91 -1.03
N ARG A 156 -20.01 14.74 0.27
CA ARG A 156 -18.96 14.83 1.30
C ARG A 156 -18.29 13.46 1.47
N ALA A 157 -16.95 13.45 1.38
CA ALA A 157 -16.18 12.22 1.63
C ALA A 157 -16.01 12.01 3.12
N ASN A 158 -16.61 10.96 3.61
CA ASN A 158 -16.44 10.51 4.98
C ASN A 158 -16.10 9.02 5.07
N ALA A 159 -15.86 8.37 3.93
CA ALA A 159 -15.45 6.97 3.89
C ALA A 159 -14.25 6.75 2.97
N GLU A 160 -13.43 5.75 3.31
CA GLU A 160 -12.41 5.15 2.45
C GLU A 160 -12.59 3.64 2.41
N LEU A 161 -12.20 3.03 1.28
CA LEU A 161 -12.39 1.61 1.03
C LEU A 161 -11.06 0.87 1.09
N CYS A 162 -11.05 -0.25 1.80
CA CYS A 162 -9.99 -1.26 1.73
C CYS A 162 -10.50 -2.43 0.90
N LEU A 163 -10.01 -2.55 -0.32
CA LEU A 163 -10.41 -3.59 -1.27
C LEU A 163 -9.73 -4.91 -0.91
N LEU A 164 -10.44 -6.02 -1.08
CA LEU A 164 -9.92 -7.37 -0.94
C LEU A 164 -9.80 -8.04 -2.29
N ALA A 165 -8.62 -8.57 -2.57
CA ALA A 165 -8.35 -9.37 -3.75
C ALA A 165 -7.55 -10.63 -3.38
N THR A 166 -7.62 -11.66 -4.21
CA THR A 166 -6.93 -12.93 -3.94
C THR A 166 -6.10 -13.37 -5.13
N ARG A 167 -5.01 -14.07 -4.81
CA ARG A 167 -4.25 -14.92 -5.72
C ARG A 167 -4.33 -16.34 -5.20
N GLY A 168 -4.49 -17.35 -6.06
CA GLY A 168 -4.69 -18.73 -5.63
C GLY A 168 -6.01 -18.95 -4.89
N LYS A 169 -5.98 -19.75 -3.84
CA LYS A 169 -7.15 -20.16 -3.04
C LYS A 169 -6.92 -19.97 -1.53
N PRO A 170 -6.58 -18.76 -1.09
CA PRO A 170 -6.35 -18.49 0.34
C PRO A 170 -7.61 -18.76 1.16
N LYS A 171 -7.43 -19.21 2.40
CA LYS A 171 -8.55 -19.52 3.31
C LYS A 171 -8.53 -18.54 4.49
N ARG A 172 -9.70 -18.01 4.83
CA ARG A 172 -9.89 -17.26 6.08
C ARG A 172 -10.09 -18.20 7.24
N VAL A 173 -9.65 -17.80 8.44
CA VAL A 173 -9.85 -18.57 9.68
C VAL A 173 -11.07 -18.10 10.47
N SER A 174 -11.42 -16.81 10.37
CA SER A 174 -12.61 -16.23 11.00
C SER A 174 -13.70 -15.90 9.99
N LYS A 175 -14.96 -15.97 10.45
CA LYS A 175 -16.15 -15.55 9.71
C LYS A 175 -16.86 -14.37 10.40
N GLY A 176 -16.36 -13.93 11.56
CA GLY A 176 -16.99 -12.92 12.40
C GLY A 176 -16.49 -11.49 12.20
N VAL A 177 -15.47 -11.28 11.35
CA VAL A 177 -14.87 -9.96 11.16
C VAL A 177 -15.83 -9.01 10.44
N HIS A 178 -16.16 -7.89 11.08
CA HIS A 178 -17.04 -6.86 10.51
C HIS A 178 -16.30 -5.95 9.52
N SER A 179 -16.99 -5.56 8.45
CA SER A 179 -16.42 -4.74 7.38
C SER A 179 -16.41 -3.22 7.70
N VAL A 180 -17.32 -2.74 8.55
CA VAL A 180 -17.36 -1.31 8.89
C VAL A 180 -16.37 -1.01 10.01
N VAL A 181 -15.53 0.00 9.77
CA VAL A 181 -14.59 0.57 10.73
C VAL A 181 -15.02 2.00 11.00
N LEU A 182 -15.45 2.29 12.22
CA LEU A 182 -15.85 3.63 12.64
C LEU A 182 -14.79 4.18 13.58
N SER A 183 -14.00 5.15 13.12
CA SER A 183 -12.94 5.72 13.94
C SER A 183 -12.60 7.16 13.58
N HIS A 184 -12.00 7.87 14.53
CA HIS A 184 -11.59 9.25 14.36
C HIS A 184 -10.45 9.40 13.36
N VAL A 185 -10.50 10.49 12.57
CA VAL A 185 -9.34 10.90 11.77
C VAL A 185 -8.18 11.30 12.69
N ARG A 186 -6.98 10.88 12.34
CA ARG A 186 -5.73 11.17 13.05
C ARG A 186 -4.84 12.08 12.21
N GLU A 187 -3.53 11.83 12.20
CA GLU A 187 -2.58 12.49 11.30
C GLU A 187 -2.97 12.24 9.84
N HIS A 188 -2.47 13.08 8.95
CA HIS A 188 -2.84 13.04 7.54
C HIS A 188 -2.72 11.63 6.95
N SER A 189 -3.81 11.15 6.37
CA SER A 189 -3.92 9.87 5.66
C SER A 189 -3.64 8.59 6.48
N ARG A 190 -3.37 8.68 7.80
CA ARG A 190 -3.12 7.51 8.65
C ARG A 190 -4.38 6.66 8.78
N LYS A 191 -4.28 5.40 8.34
CA LYS A 191 -5.36 4.42 8.42
C LYS A 191 -5.56 3.91 9.86
N PRO A 192 -6.77 3.44 10.23
CA PRO A 192 -7.03 2.88 11.55
C PRO A 192 -6.15 1.66 11.84
N ASP A 193 -5.49 1.64 13.00
CA ASP A 193 -4.60 0.53 13.38
C ASP A 193 -5.37 -0.77 13.55
N GLU A 194 -6.63 -0.69 14.02
CA GLU A 194 -7.54 -1.83 14.18
C GLU A 194 -7.77 -2.64 12.89
N VAL A 195 -7.48 -2.07 11.70
CA VAL A 195 -7.59 -2.81 10.45
C VAL A 195 -6.54 -3.92 10.37
N ARG A 196 -5.33 -3.69 10.89
CA ARG A 196 -4.29 -4.74 10.98
C ARG A 196 -4.75 -5.88 11.89
N ASP A 197 -5.35 -5.55 13.04
CA ASP A 197 -5.87 -6.55 13.99
C ASP A 197 -6.99 -7.37 13.35
N ARG A 198 -7.92 -6.71 12.65
CA ARG A 198 -9.00 -7.37 11.91
C ARG A 198 -8.50 -8.26 10.77
N ILE A 199 -7.41 -7.87 10.09
CA ILE A 199 -6.78 -8.71 9.07
C ILE A 199 -6.20 -9.97 9.72
N VAL A 200 -5.52 -9.85 10.86
CA VAL A 200 -4.99 -11.00 11.62
C VAL A 200 -6.12 -11.89 12.14
N GLU A 201 -7.19 -11.31 12.66
CA GLU A 201 -8.39 -12.07 13.07
C GLU A 201 -8.99 -12.84 11.88
N LEU A 202 -9.07 -12.21 10.69
CA LEU A 202 -9.65 -12.82 9.49
C LEU A 202 -8.78 -13.95 8.94
N MET A 203 -7.47 -13.74 8.86
CA MET A 203 -6.53 -14.57 8.11
C MET A 203 -5.68 -15.50 8.99
N GLY A 204 -5.59 -15.21 10.31
CA GLY A 204 -4.69 -15.89 11.23
C GLY A 204 -3.30 -15.28 11.26
N ASP A 205 -2.46 -15.85 12.14
CA ASP A 205 -1.05 -15.46 12.29
C ASP A 205 -0.20 -16.16 11.23
N ILE A 206 -0.18 -15.58 10.04
CA ILE A 206 0.54 -16.08 8.85
C ILE A 206 1.47 -15.01 8.31
N PRO A 207 2.46 -15.34 7.45
CA PRO A 207 3.39 -14.38 6.86
C PRO A 207 2.66 -13.21 6.21
N ARG A 208 2.96 -12.00 6.65
CA ARG A 208 2.29 -10.76 6.23
C ARG A 208 3.25 -9.60 6.11
N ILE A 209 2.95 -8.72 5.17
CA ILE A 209 3.71 -7.49 4.92
C ILE A 209 2.79 -6.30 4.73
N GLU A 210 3.19 -5.13 5.26
CA GLU A 210 2.60 -3.84 4.94
C GLU A 210 3.47 -3.09 3.94
N LEU A 211 2.90 -2.75 2.78
CA LEU A 211 3.55 -1.92 1.76
C LEU A 211 3.13 -0.46 1.96
N PHE A 212 4.08 0.46 1.72
CA PHE A 212 3.94 1.89 2.00
C PHE A 212 3.72 2.16 3.49
N ALA A 213 4.35 1.33 4.33
CA ALA A 213 4.26 1.42 5.76
C ALA A 213 4.82 2.74 6.28
N ARG A 214 4.15 3.32 7.28
CA ARG A 214 4.54 4.56 7.95
C ARG A 214 5.08 4.32 9.36
N GLN A 215 5.04 3.10 9.81
CA GLN A 215 5.56 2.65 11.11
C GLN A 215 5.82 1.15 11.07
N GLN A 216 6.74 0.70 11.89
CA GLN A 216 6.94 -0.73 12.14
C GLN A 216 5.89 -1.20 13.15
N VAL A 217 5.30 -2.37 12.93
CA VAL A 217 4.28 -2.98 13.79
C VAL A 217 4.64 -4.43 14.03
N ASP A 218 4.64 -4.86 15.29
CA ASP A 218 4.99 -6.22 15.67
C ASP A 218 4.18 -7.26 14.88
N GLY A 219 4.90 -8.28 14.39
CA GLY A 219 4.33 -9.35 13.59
C GLY A 219 4.01 -8.97 12.15
N TRP A 220 4.39 -7.77 11.68
CA TRP A 220 4.28 -7.35 10.29
C TRP A 220 5.66 -7.01 9.73
N ASP A 221 6.06 -7.68 8.66
CA ASP A 221 7.12 -7.14 7.83
C ASP A 221 6.62 -5.84 7.17
N CYS A 222 7.50 -4.92 6.84
CA CYS A 222 7.11 -3.64 6.27
C CYS A 222 8.07 -3.15 5.19
N TRP A 223 7.51 -2.36 4.26
CA TRP A 223 8.24 -1.63 3.24
C TRP A 223 7.58 -0.28 3.03
N GLY A 224 8.36 0.82 3.07
CA GLY A 224 7.87 2.18 2.90
C GLY A 224 8.95 3.22 3.15
N ASP A 225 8.65 4.49 2.83
CA ASP A 225 9.59 5.61 2.98
C ASP A 225 9.77 6.08 4.43
N GLU A 226 8.83 5.74 5.32
CA GLU A 226 8.79 6.24 6.70
C GLU A 226 9.26 5.20 7.73
N VAL A 227 9.69 3.99 7.30
CA VAL A 227 10.16 2.87 8.15
C VAL A 227 11.62 2.54 8.00
#